data_5d43e3cba57d740d94adcdb51ec5240d
#
_entry.id   5d43e3cba57d740d94adcdb51ec5240d
#
_cell.length_a   1.000
_cell.length_b   1.000
_cell.length_c   1.000
_cell.angle_alpha   90.00
_cell.angle_beta   90.00
_cell.angle_gamma   90.00
#
_symmetry.space_group_name_H-M   'P 1'
#
loop_
_entity.id
_entity.type
_entity.pdbx_description
1 polymer ?
#
loop_
_entity_poly.entity_id
_entity_poly.type
_entity_poly.pdbx_seq_one_letter_code
_entity_poly.pdbx_strand_id
1 'polypeptide(L)'
;LDTVENKTSFMTLDDAKHLNEMLGETNDKRVLIVGAGLIGLKCAEGIYQRVSELTVIDLAPRILPNVLTEVPAAIIQKHIESKGVKFLLGDSVAQFEPNKAHLKSGGTIDFDILVVAVGVRPNTELAAEAGCEVNRGILIDEHSATCVPNIYAAGDCTVSHDIAAGVDRILAILPNAYMQGETAGKNMADHICSFTKAI
;
A
#
# COMPACT_ATOMS: atom_id res chain seq x y z
N LEU A 1 -18.70 -2.75 -1.36
CA LEU A 1 -17.82 -3.46 -2.33
C LEU A 1 -18.40 -4.79 -2.83
N ASP A 2 -19.37 -5.37 -2.12
CA ASP A 2 -19.90 -6.70 -2.46
C ASP A 2 -20.72 -6.71 -3.78
N THR A 3 -21.20 -5.55 -4.19
CA THR A 3 -21.93 -5.35 -5.44
C THR A 3 -21.04 -5.33 -6.70
N VAL A 4 -19.74 -5.17 -6.55
CA VAL A 4 -18.79 -5.11 -7.67
C VAL A 4 -18.18 -6.48 -7.89
N GLU A 5 -18.43 -7.09 -9.05
CA GLU A 5 -17.88 -8.39 -9.43
C GLU A 5 -16.42 -8.26 -9.91
N ASN A 6 -16.16 -7.36 -10.85
CA ASN A 6 -14.84 -7.13 -11.43
C ASN A 6 -14.00 -6.22 -10.53
N LYS A 7 -13.53 -6.75 -9.41
CA LYS A 7 -12.65 -6.04 -8.47
C LYS A 7 -11.45 -6.87 -8.08
N THR A 8 -10.35 -6.19 -7.82
CA THR A 8 -9.13 -6.81 -7.30
C THR A 8 -8.38 -5.84 -6.39
N SER A 9 -7.48 -6.36 -5.57
CA SER A 9 -6.37 -5.60 -5.00
C SER A 9 -5.17 -5.58 -5.97
N PHE A 10 -4.06 -4.99 -5.58
CA PHE A 10 -2.81 -5.04 -6.35
C PHE A 10 -1.62 -5.23 -5.39
N MET A 11 -1.64 -6.34 -4.65
CA MET A 11 -0.67 -6.62 -3.60
C MET A 11 0.17 -7.86 -3.87
N THR A 12 -0.41 -8.83 -4.54
CA THR A 12 0.23 -10.13 -4.84
C THR A 12 0.42 -10.31 -6.33
N LEU A 13 1.26 -11.28 -6.71
CA LEU A 13 1.40 -11.68 -8.11
C LEU A 13 0.07 -12.22 -8.67
N ASP A 14 -0.72 -12.88 -7.83
CA ASP A 14 -2.01 -13.42 -8.27
C ASP A 14 -3.04 -12.31 -8.52
N ASP A 15 -3.03 -11.22 -7.72
CA ASP A 15 -3.82 -10.03 -8.01
C ASP A 15 -3.43 -9.43 -9.38
N ALA A 16 -2.13 -9.33 -9.66
CA ALA A 16 -1.66 -8.80 -10.95
C ALA A 16 -2.06 -9.69 -12.13
N LYS A 17 -2.01 -11.03 -11.97
CA LYS A 17 -2.50 -11.96 -13.00
C LYS A 17 -4.01 -11.81 -13.19
N HIS A 18 -4.78 -11.77 -12.10
CA HIS A 18 -6.22 -11.60 -12.15
C HIS A 18 -6.62 -10.27 -12.82
N LEU A 19 -5.94 -9.16 -12.49
CA LEU A 19 -6.14 -7.89 -13.18
C LEU A 19 -5.84 -8.02 -14.68
N ASN A 20 -4.77 -8.72 -15.03
CA ASN A 20 -4.39 -8.95 -16.43
C ASN A 20 -5.44 -9.76 -17.21
N GLU A 21 -6.05 -10.75 -16.58
CA GLU A 21 -7.17 -11.53 -17.13
C GLU A 21 -8.42 -10.66 -17.34
N MET A 22 -8.79 -9.82 -16.35
CA MET A 22 -9.93 -8.90 -16.47
C MET A 22 -9.73 -7.85 -17.57
N LEU A 23 -8.51 -7.35 -17.77
CA LEU A 23 -8.19 -6.39 -18.83
C LEU A 23 -8.35 -7.03 -20.21
N GLY A 24 -8.02 -8.31 -20.37
CA GLY A 24 -8.06 -9.00 -21.65
C GLY A 24 -7.06 -8.43 -22.67
N GLU A 25 -7.34 -8.66 -23.95
CA GLU A 25 -6.49 -8.20 -25.06
C GLU A 25 -6.98 -6.88 -25.68
N THR A 26 -8.17 -6.42 -25.33
CA THR A 26 -8.79 -5.18 -25.84
C THR A 26 -8.50 -4.02 -24.90
N ASN A 27 -8.15 -2.85 -25.47
CA ASN A 27 -7.87 -1.66 -24.67
C ASN A 27 -9.15 -0.81 -24.44
N ASP A 28 -10.28 -1.45 -24.21
CA ASP A 28 -11.61 -0.82 -24.15
C ASP A 28 -12.13 -0.61 -22.70
N LYS A 29 -11.45 -1.16 -21.70
CA LYS A 29 -11.88 -1.11 -20.31
C LYS A 29 -11.63 0.25 -19.67
N ARG A 30 -12.59 0.70 -18.86
CA ARG A 30 -12.46 1.84 -17.94
C ARG A 30 -12.06 1.27 -16.58
N VAL A 31 -10.96 1.73 -16.03
CA VAL A 31 -10.45 1.26 -14.75
C VAL A 31 -10.51 2.37 -13.72
N LEU A 32 -11.11 2.08 -12.58
CA LEU A 32 -11.08 2.93 -11.39
C LEU A 32 -10.11 2.33 -10.37
N ILE A 33 -9.09 3.10 -9.98
CA ILE A 33 -8.19 2.76 -8.88
C ILE A 33 -8.55 3.62 -7.68
N VAL A 34 -8.82 2.98 -6.53
CA VAL A 34 -9.02 3.67 -5.26
C VAL A 34 -7.72 3.59 -4.46
N GLY A 35 -7.10 4.76 -4.28
CA GLY A 35 -5.81 4.94 -3.60
C GLY A 35 -4.72 5.47 -4.53
N ALA A 36 -4.21 6.66 -4.26
CA ALA A 36 -3.11 7.32 -4.98
C ALA A 36 -1.75 7.18 -4.26
N GLY A 37 -1.59 6.11 -3.48
CA GLY A 37 -0.33 5.70 -2.86
C GLY A 37 0.58 4.94 -3.83
N LEU A 38 1.70 4.39 -3.32
CA LEU A 38 2.68 3.65 -4.13
C LEU A 38 2.05 2.49 -4.91
N ILE A 39 1.20 1.69 -4.26
CA ILE A 39 0.57 0.51 -4.88
C ILE A 39 -0.38 0.93 -6.01
N GLY A 40 -1.25 1.91 -5.76
CA GLY A 40 -2.20 2.38 -6.78
C GLY A 40 -1.50 3.00 -7.98
N LEU A 41 -0.45 3.80 -7.77
CA LEU A 41 0.31 4.40 -8.86
C LEU A 41 1.16 3.37 -9.64
N LYS A 42 1.69 2.34 -8.98
CA LYS A 42 2.37 1.22 -9.68
C LYS A 42 1.39 0.38 -10.49
N CYS A 43 0.17 0.19 -9.99
CA CYS A 43 -0.89 -0.40 -10.80
C CYS A 43 -1.19 0.47 -12.02
N ALA A 44 -1.43 1.77 -11.83
CA ALA A 44 -1.69 2.70 -12.92
C ALA A 44 -0.59 2.70 -13.98
N GLU A 45 0.70 2.72 -13.57
CA GLU A 45 1.85 2.62 -14.46
C GLU A 45 1.83 1.33 -15.31
N GLY A 46 1.44 0.21 -14.71
CA GLY A 46 1.39 -1.08 -15.40
C GLY A 46 0.28 -1.20 -16.44
N ILE A 47 -0.80 -0.40 -16.33
CA ILE A 47 -2.00 -0.60 -17.16
C ILE A 47 -2.41 0.59 -18.01
N TYR A 48 -1.84 1.81 -17.84
CA TYR A 48 -2.35 3.04 -18.48
C TYR A 48 -2.39 2.97 -20.02
N GLN A 49 -1.54 2.16 -20.65
CA GLN A 49 -1.54 1.96 -22.11
C GLN A 49 -2.51 0.88 -22.60
N ARG A 50 -3.17 0.18 -21.67
CA ARG A 50 -4.01 -1.00 -21.95
C ARG A 50 -5.48 -0.78 -21.62
N VAL A 51 -5.86 0.47 -21.38
CA VAL A 51 -7.22 0.83 -20.95
C VAL A 51 -7.71 2.03 -21.78
N SER A 52 -9.03 2.14 -21.92
CA SER A 52 -9.63 3.29 -22.60
C SER A 52 -9.72 4.52 -21.69
N GLU A 53 -9.85 4.27 -20.40
CA GLU A 53 -9.90 5.31 -19.37
C GLU A 53 -9.31 4.79 -18.06
N LEU A 54 -8.48 5.60 -17.42
CA LEU A 54 -7.89 5.29 -16.13
C LEU A 54 -8.10 6.46 -15.17
N THR A 55 -8.86 6.20 -14.11
CA THR A 55 -9.13 7.18 -13.06
C THR A 55 -8.58 6.68 -11.74
N VAL A 56 -7.84 7.53 -11.04
CA VAL A 56 -7.32 7.28 -9.69
C VAL A 56 -8.01 8.25 -8.73
N ILE A 57 -8.66 7.73 -7.70
CA ILE A 57 -9.31 8.53 -6.66
C ILE A 57 -8.62 8.32 -5.31
N ASP A 58 -8.44 9.40 -4.54
CA ASP A 58 -7.91 9.34 -3.18
C ASP A 58 -8.51 10.42 -2.29
N LEU A 59 -8.73 10.09 -1.02
CA LEU A 59 -9.19 11.05 -0.01
C LEU A 59 -8.13 12.13 0.28
N ALA A 60 -6.86 11.81 0.12
CA ALA A 60 -5.77 12.79 0.27
C ALA A 60 -5.78 13.82 -0.86
N PRO A 61 -5.40 15.08 -0.57
CA PRO A 61 -5.41 16.16 -1.56
C PRO A 61 -4.27 16.10 -2.59
N ARG A 62 -3.37 15.09 -2.49
CA ARG A 62 -2.24 14.89 -3.40
C ARG A 62 -1.90 13.42 -3.53
N ILE A 63 -1.22 13.06 -4.61
CA ILE A 63 -0.65 11.72 -4.80
C ILE A 63 0.51 11.48 -3.82
N LEU A 64 0.77 10.22 -3.47
CA LEU A 64 1.87 9.78 -2.59
C LEU A 64 1.94 10.59 -1.28
N PRO A 65 0.83 10.80 -0.56
CA PRO A 65 0.74 11.75 0.55
C PRO A 65 1.70 11.43 1.70
N ASN A 66 2.05 10.16 1.89
CA ASN A 66 2.96 9.68 2.93
C ASN A 66 4.44 9.65 2.50
N VAL A 67 4.73 9.94 1.23
CA VAL A 67 6.08 9.83 0.65
C VAL A 67 6.60 11.17 0.17
N LEU A 68 5.73 12.01 -0.39
CA LEU A 68 6.10 13.26 -1.02
C LEU A 68 5.43 14.46 -0.37
N THR A 69 6.17 15.58 -0.32
CA THR A 69 5.61 16.90 -0.05
C THR A 69 4.85 17.43 -1.27
N GLU A 70 4.19 18.57 -1.14
CA GLU A 70 3.28 19.10 -2.18
C GLU A 70 3.97 19.35 -3.53
N VAL A 71 5.15 19.99 -3.52
CA VAL A 71 5.83 20.39 -4.76
C VAL A 71 6.25 19.19 -5.61
N PRO A 72 6.99 18.19 -5.10
CA PRO A 72 7.33 17.01 -5.91
C PRO A 72 6.10 16.18 -6.27
N ALA A 73 5.08 16.09 -5.41
CA ALA A 73 3.84 15.40 -5.74
C ALA A 73 3.14 16.04 -6.95
N ALA A 74 3.04 17.36 -6.99
CA ALA A 74 2.42 18.08 -8.10
C ALA A 74 3.18 17.89 -9.44
N ILE A 75 4.52 17.86 -9.39
CA ILE A 75 5.34 17.62 -10.60
C ILE A 75 5.09 16.23 -11.16
N ILE A 76 5.10 15.20 -10.28
CA ILE A 76 4.86 13.81 -10.69
C ILE A 76 3.42 13.62 -11.17
N GLN A 77 2.45 14.20 -10.46
CA GLN A 77 1.04 14.13 -10.86
C GLN A 77 0.84 14.67 -12.27
N LYS A 78 1.36 15.87 -12.56
CA LYS A 78 1.27 16.48 -13.89
C LYS A 78 1.89 15.60 -14.97
N HIS A 79 3.01 14.93 -14.66
CA HIS A 79 3.62 13.99 -15.59
C HIS A 79 2.71 12.79 -15.86
N ILE A 80 2.11 12.20 -14.82
CA ILE A 80 1.19 11.05 -14.97
C ILE A 80 -0.07 11.47 -15.72
N GLU A 81 -0.64 12.64 -15.42
CA GLU A 81 -1.79 13.21 -16.14
C GLU A 81 -1.51 13.38 -17.63
N SER A 82 -0.27 13.78 -17.99
CA SER A 82 0.14 13.89 -19.42
C SER A 82 0.15 12.55 -20.16
N LYS A 83 0.08 11.42 -19.43
CA LYS A 83 -0.07 10.08 -19.99
C LYS A 83 -1.53 9.62 -20.11
N GLY A 84 -2.50 10.48 -19.78
CA GLY A 84 -3.92 10.20 -19.88
C GLY A 84 -4.57 9.65 -18.60
N VAL A 85 -3.84 9.57 -17.50
CA VAL A 85 -4.41 9.18 -16.20
C VAL A 85 -5.16 10.36 -15.59
N LYS A 86 -6.40 10.13 -15.15
CA LYS A 86 -7.21 11.13 -14.45
C LYS A 86 -7.07 10.96 -12.94
N PHE A 87 -6.92 12.08 -12.21
CA PHE A 87 -6.90 12.08 -10.75
C PHE A 87 -8.11 12.81 -10.19
N LEU A 88 -8.75 12.21 -9.19
CA LEU A 88 -9.76 12.79 -8.32
C LEU A 88 -9.24 12.75 -6.89
N LEU A 89 -8.61 13.82 -6.44
CA LEU A 89 -7.96 13.94 -5.15
C LEU A 89 -8.79 14.80 -4.19
N GLY A 90 -8.71 14.52 -2.89
CA GLY A 90 -9.52 15.16 -1.87
C GLY A 90 -10.97 14.66 -1.84
N ASP A 91 -11.25 13.52 -2.48
CA ASP A 91 -12.57 12.92 -2.53
C ASP A 91 -12.52 11.40 -2.31
N SER A 92 -13.66 10.80 -2.09
CA SER A 92 -13.76 9.35 -1.90
C SER A 92 -15.10 8.81 -2.41
N VAL A 93 -15.14 7.49 -2.60
CA VAL A 93 -16.38 6.82 -2.99
C VAL A 93 -17.26 6.60 -1.76
N ALA A 94 -18.50 7.06 -1.84
CA ALA A 94 -19.52 6.85 -0.82
C ALA A 94 -20.23 5.50 -0.97
N GLN A 95 -20.49 5.09 -2.22
CA GLN A 95 -21.21 3.86 -2.53
C GLN A 95 -20.77 3.30 -3.89
N PHE A 96 -20.73 1.97 -4.00
CA PHE A 96 -20.50 1.27 -5.25
C PHE A 96 -21.75 0.56 -5.74
N GLU A 97 -22.03 0.69 -7.02
CA GLU A 97 -22.87 -0.18 -7.83
C GLU A 97 -21.98 -1.08 -8.71
N PRO A 98 -22.50 -2.06 -9.43
CA PRO A 98 -21.67 -3.01 -10.19
C PRO A 98 -20.62 -2.36 -11.10
N ASN A 99 -20.98 -1.28 -11.79
CA ASN A 99 -20.09 -0.58 -12.73
C ASN A 99 -20.05 0.94 -12.52
N LYS A 100 -20.44 1.41 -11.33
CA LYS A 100 -20.53 2.84 -11.01
C LYS A 100 -20.12 3.11 -9.58
N ALA A 101 -19.34 4.17 -9.39
CA ALA A 101 -18.96 4.69 -8.08
C ALA A 101 -19.64 6.05 -7.85
N HIS A 102 -20.34 6.21 -6.72
CA HIS A 102 -20.92 7.48 -6.27
C HIS A 102 -19.91 8.17 -5.34
N LEU A 103 -19.60 9.41 -5.62
CA LEU A 103 -18.63 10.19 -4.87
C LEU A 103 -19.26 10.89 -3.67
N LYS A 104 -18.48 11.12 -2.63
CA LYS A 104 -18.93 11.89 -1.46
C LYS A 104 -19.18 13.36 -1.79
N SER A 105 -18.41 13.93 -2.71
CA SER A 105 -18.63 15.30 -3.20
C SER A 105 -19.87 15.46 -4.07
N GLY A 106 -20.51 14.36 -4.46
CA GLY A 106 -21.54 14.27 -5.48
C GLY A 106 -20.94 13.90 -6.85
N GLY A 107 -21.79 13.41 -7.75
CA GLY A 107 -21.35 12.89 -9.03
C GLY A 107 -21.04 11.39 -9.02
N THR A 108 -20.67 10.87 -10.19
CA THR A 108 -20.44 9.44 -10.39
C THR A 108 -19.26 9.19 -11.32
N ILE A 109 -18.63 8.02 -11.18
CA ILE A 109 -17.62 7.49 -12.09
C ILE A 109 -18.13 6.15 -12.59
N ASP A 110 -18.23 5.98 -13.90
CA ASP A 110 -18.46 4.67 -14.50
C ASP A 110 -17.13 3.95 -14.67
N PHE A 111 -17.09 2.65 -14.36
CA PHE A 111 -15.93 1.80 -14.51
C PHE A 111 -16.35 0.37 -14.92
N ASP A 112 -15.42 -0.37 -15.50
CA ASP A 112 -15.59 -1.79 -15.84
C ASP A 112 -14.77 -2.68 -14.90
N ILE A 113 -13.66 -2.15 -14.36
CA ILE A 113 -12.78 -2.83 -13.40
C ILE A 113 -12.47 -1.88 -12.24
N LEU A 114 -12.56 -2.40 -11.03
CA LEU A 114 -12.18 -1.70 -9.80
C LEU A 114 -10.90 -2.29 -9.21
N VAL A 115 -9.91 -1.44 -8.96
CA VAL A 115 -8.70 -1.79 -8.21
C VAL A 115 -8.71 -1.07 -6.86
N VAL A 116 -8.59 -1.83 -5.76
CA VAL A 116 -8.57 -1.29 -4.41
C VAL A 116 -7.14 -1.30 -3.88
N ALA A 117 -6.55 -0.11 -3.73
CA ALA A 117 -5.17 0.12 -3.32
C ALA A 117 -5.06 1.08 -2.11
N VAL A 118 -5.96 0.92 -1.12
CA VAL A 118 -6.09 1.81 0.04
C VAL A 118 -5.12 1.51 1.18
N GLY A 119 -4.09 0.74 0.92
CA GLY A 119 -3.03 0.39 1.87
C GLY A 119 -3.14 -1.04 2.39
N VAL A 120 -2.24 -1.37 3.30
CA VAL A 120 -2.05 -2.69 3.88
C VAL A 120 -2.16 -2.62 5.40
N ARG A 121 -2.49 -3.74 6.02
CA ARG A 121 -2.46 -3.90 7.47
C ARG A 121 -1.47 -5.00 7.84
N PRO A 122 -0.63 -4.80 8.85
CA PRO A 122 0.23 -5.85 9.38
C PRO A 122 -0.58 -7.05 9.87
N ASN A 123 -0.12 -8.26 9.57
CA ASN A 123 -0.65 -9.49 10.18
C ASN A 123 0.03 -9.66 11.54
N THR A 124 -0.70 -9.45 12.61
CA THR A 124 -0.16 -9.43 13.97
C THR A 124 -0.79 -10.48 14.87
N GLU A 125 -1.80 -11.21 14.40
CA GLU A 125 -2.62 -12.11 15.20
C GLU A 125 -1.77 -13.17 15.90
N LEU A 126 -0.89 -13.85 15.17
CA LEU A 126 -0.03 -14.89 15.71
C LEU A 126 0.88 -14.38 16.85
N ALA A 127 1.43 -13.18 16.68
CA ALA A 127 2.28 -12.56 17.70
C ALA A 127 1.46 -12.11 18.93
N ALA A 128 0.27 -11.57 18.71
CA ALA A 128 -0.64 -11.18 19.79
C ALA A 128 -1.10 -12.40 20.60
N GLU A 129 -1.44 -13.51 19.94
CA GLU A 129 -1.79 -14.78 20.61
C GLU A 129 -0.63 -15.37 21.41
N ALA A 130 0.61 -15.13 20.98
CA ALA A 130 1.82 -15.49 21.73
C ALA A 130 2.14 -14.54 22.88
N GLY A 131 1.35 -13.47 23.08
CA GLY A 131 1.53 -12.50 24.15
C GLY A 131 2.48 -11.35 23.82
N CYS A 132 2.88 -11.19 22.53
CA CYS A 132 3.69 -10.06 22.11
C CYS A 132 2.88 -8.75 22.13
N GLU A 133 3.55 -7.67 22.47
CA GLU A 133 2.95 -6.34 22.42
C GLU A 133 2.76 -5.88 20.98
N VAL A 134 1.53 -5.42 20.69
CA VAL A 134 1.12 -4.97 19.34
C VAL A 134 0.50 -3.58 19.40
N ASN A 135 1.02 -2.67 18.59
CA ASN A 135 0.45 -1.34 18.35
C ASN A 135 0.52 -1.03 16.85
N ARG A 136 -0.56 -1.23 16.10
CA ARG A 136 -0.63 -1.23 14.64
C ARG A 136 0.24 -2.30 13.97
N GLY A 137 1.40 -2.65 14.53
CA GLY A 137 2.31 -3.70 14.17
C GLY A 137 2.93 -4.30 15.42
N ILE A 138 3.73 -5.35 15.29
CA ILE A 138 4.43 -6.03 16.39
C ILE A 138 5.55 -5.10 16.88
N LEU A 139 5.57 -4.77 18.17
CA LEU A 139 6.64 -3.96 18.74
C LEU A 139 7.92 -4.79 18.85
N ILE A 140 9.01 -4.22 18.36
CA ILE A 140 10.35 -4.81 18.45
C ILE A 140 11.35 -3.79 18.98
N ASP A 141 12.37 -4.30 19.64
CA ASP A 141 13.55 -3.54 20.05
C ASP A 141 14.61 -3.44 18.93
N GLU A 142 15.75 -2.86 19.25
CA GLU A 142 16.90 -2.74 18.34
C GLU A 142 17.55 -4.07 17.94
N HIS A 143 17.22 -5.15 18.64
CA HIS A 143 17.66 -6.51 18.36
C HIS A 143 16.63 -7.30 17.53
N SER A 144 15.56 -6.66 17.08
CA SER A 144 14.37 -7.27 16.46
C SER A 144 13.67 -8.28 17.40
N ALA A 145 13.89 -8.18 18.71
CA ALA A 145 13.22 -9.01 19.70
C ALA A 145 11.89 -8.38 20.12
N THR A 146 10.91 -9.22 20.41
CA THR A 146 9.63 -8.82 21.00
C THR A 146 9.74 -8.79 22.54
N CYS A 147 8.68 -8.33 23.21
CA CYS A 147 8.60 -8.40 24.68
C CYS A 147 8.54 -9.84 25.24
N VAL A 148 8.28 -10.84 24.37
CA VAL A 148 8.23 -12.26 24.77
C VAL A 148 9.59 -12.90 24.46
N PRO A 149 10.24 -13.53 25.47
CA PRO A 149 11.55 -14.17 25.28
C PRO A 149 11.54 -15.18 24.11
N ASN A 150 12.62 -15.18 23.32
CA ASN A 150 12.83 -16.06 22.17
C ASN A 150 11.85 -15.88 21.00
N ILE A 151 11.06 -14.79 21.00
CA ILE A 151 10.24 -14.41 19.85
C ILE A 151 10.80 -13.14 19.22
N TYR A 152 11.10 -13.24 17.93
CA TYR A 152 11.60 -12.15 17.10
C TYR A 152 10.61 -11.83 15.98
N ALA A 153 10.58 -10.57 15.53
CA ALA A 153 9.78 -10.17 14.39
C ALA A 153 10.56 -9.20 13.50
N ALA A 154 10.27 -9.23 12.20
CA ALA A 154 10.95 -8.41 11.21
C ALA A 154 10.04 -8.05 10.04
N GLY A 155 10.31 -6.93 9.37
CA GLY A 155 9.64 -6.50 8.15
C GLY A 155 8.38 -5.68 8.40
N ASP A 156 7.50 -5.66 7.40
CA ASP A 156 6.35 -4.76 7.31
C ASP A 156 5.29 -4.95 8.42
N CYS A 157 5.35 -6.07 9.14
CA CYS A 157 4.48 -6.34 10.28
C CYS A 157 4.96 -5.70 11.58
N THR A 158 6.14 -5.06 11.62
CA THR A 158 6.76 -4.55 12.83
C THR A 158 6.62 -3.03 13.00
N VAL A 159 6.64 -2.59 14.24
CA VAL A 159 6.88 -1.20 14.64
C VAL A 159 8.26 -1.13 15.27
N SER A 160 9.11 -0.28 14.72
CA SER A 160 10.47 -0.03 15.20
C SER A 160 10.77 1.46 15.25
N HIS A 161 11.84 1.81 15.95
CA HIS A 161 12.26 3.21 16.07
C HIS A 161 12.82 3.74 14.74
N ASP A 162 12.17 4.78 14.20
CA ASP A 162 12.67 5.54 13.06
C ASP A 162 13.64 6.61 13.55
N ILE A 163 14.92 6.41 13.31
CA ILE A 163 15.99 7.32 13.76
C ILE A 163 15.85 8.71 13.10
N ALA A 164 15.41 8.77 11.86
CA ALA A 164 15.29 10.03 11.13
C ALA A 164 14.11 10.87 11.63
N ALA A 165 13.01 10.24 11.99
CA ALA A 165 11.81 10.92 12.51
C ALA A 165 11.79 11.01 14.05
N GLY A 166 12.59 10.22 14.76
CA GLY A 166 12.63 10.15 16.23
C GLY A 166 11.34 9.59 16.86
N VAL A 167 10.63 8.73 16.15
CA VAL A 167 9.35 8.13 16.57
C VAL A 167 9.26 6.66 16.19
N ASP A 168 8.44 5.91 16.92
CA ASP A 168 8.17 4.52 16.61
C ASP A 168 7.06 4.43 15.56
N ARG A 169 7.35 3.76 14.45
CA ARG A 169 6.39 3.56 13.37
C ARG A 169 6.68 2.33 12.52
N ILE A 170 5.71 1.97 11.70
CA ILE A 170 5.90 0.95 10.65
C ILE A 170 6.74 1.57 9.53
N LEU A 171 7.87 0.94 9.21
CA LEU A 171 8.75 1.29 8.10
C LEU A 171 8.70 0.18 7.05
N ALA A 172 7.58 0.10 6.34
CA ALA A 172 7.29 -0.95 5.35
C ALA A 172 8.06 -0.70 4.05
N ILE A 173 9.38 -0.88 4.09
CA ILE A 173 10.29 -0.83 2.93
C ILE A 173 11.23 -2.03 2.96
N LEU A 174 11.50 -2.57 1.78
CA LEU A 174 12.30 -3.79 1.61
C LEU A 174 13.68 -3.75 2.29
N PRO A 175 14.47 -2.66 2.21
CA PRO A 175 15.75 -2.58 2.92
C PRO A 175 15.62 -2.77 4.44
N ASN A 176 14.62 -2.16 5.07
CA ASN A 176 14.39 -2.32 6.52
C ASN A 176 13.99 -3.74 6.86
N ALA A 177 13.09 -4.34 6.07
CA ALA A 177 12.68 -5.73 6.26
C ALA A 177 13.88 -6.69 6.22
N TYR A 178 14.80 -6.47 5.26
CA TYR A 178 16.01 -7.26 5.12
C TYR A 178 16.96 -7.09 6.32
N MET A 179 17.24 -5.85 6.73
CA MET A 179 18.14 -5.56 7.84
C MET A 179 17.57 -6.05 9.18
N GLN A 180 16.26 -5.88 9.42
CA GLN A 180 15.62 -6.42 10.62
C GLN A 180 15.66 -7.95 10.62
N GLY A 181 15.41 -8.61 9.47
CA GLY A 181 15.48 -10.06 9.34
C GLY A 181 16.89 -10.60 9.58
N GLU A 182 17.91 -9.93 9.08
CA GLU A 182 19.32 -10.28 9.36
C GLU A 182 19.64 -10.13 10.85
N THR A 183 19.19 -9.03 11.47
CA THR A 183 19.38 -8.79 12.91
C THR A 183 18.68 -9.86 13.75
N ALA A 184 17.41 -10.15 13.45
CA ALA A 184 16.67 -11.21 14.12
C ALA A 184 17.39 -12.56 14.00
N GLY A 185 17.78 -12.96 12.79
CA GLY A 185 18.46 -14.23 12.54
C GLY A 185 19.78 -14.37 13.29
N LYS A 186 20.58 -13.30 13.37
CA LYS A 186 21.83 -13.29 14.13
C LYS A 186 21.57 -13.44 15.62
N ASN A 187 20.62 -12.69 16.18
CA ASN A 187 20.29 -12.77 17.61
C ASN A 187 19.69 -14.13 17.98
N MET A 188 18.88 -14.73 17.11
CA MET A 188 18.38 -16.11 17.27
C MET A 188 19.50 -17.16 17.28
N ALA A 189 20.64 -16.85 16.68
CA ALA A 189 21.85 -17.71 16.63
C ALA A 189 22.90 -17.30 17.68
N ASP A 190 22.53 -16.59 18.73
CA ASP A 190 23.41 -16.09 19.81
C ASP A 190 24.53 -15.13 19.33
N HIS A 191 24.40 -14.55 18.14
CA HIS A 191 25.27 -13.48 17.65
C HIS A 191 24.64 -12.11 17.91
N ILE A 192 24.90 -11.56 19.10
CA ILE A 192 24.29 -10.29 19.53
C ILE A 192 24.65 -9.16 18.58
N CYS A 193 23.66 -8.57 17.95
CA CYS A 193 23.77 -7.38 17.13
C CYS A 193 22.51 -6.53 17.22
N SER A 194 22.62 -5.25 16.86
CA SER A 194 21.48 -4.32 16.87
C SER A 194 21.21 -3.76 15.48
N PHE A 195 19.96 -3.52 15.20
CA PHE A 195 19.47 -2.77 14.06
C PHE A 195 19.48 -1.27 14.42
N THR A 196 20.52 -0.56 13.98
CA THR A 196 20.73 0.86 14.33
C THR A 196 20.56 1.81 13.14
N LYS A 197 20.16 1.29 11.97
CA LYS A 197 20.06 2.06 10.73
C LYS A 197 18.67 1.90 10.11
N ALA A 198 17.79 2.86 10.37
CA ALA A 198 16.68 3.11 9.45
C ALA A 198 17.23 3.84 8.23
N ILE A 199 16.81 3.43 7.04
CA ILE A 199 17.07 4.13 5.78
C ILE A 199 15.85 4.97 5.45
#